data_9aec0e0937f2894d9fb3efdb459d7dfb
#
_entry.id   9aec0e0937f2894d9fb3efdb459d7dfb
#
_cell.length_a   1.000
_cell.length_b   1.000
_cell.length_c   1.000
_cell.angle_alpha   90.00
_cell.angle_beta   90.00
_cell.angle_gamma   90.00
#
_symmetry.space_group_name_H-M   'P 1'
#
loop_
_entity.id
_entity.type
_entity.pdbx_description
1 polymer ?
#
loop_
_entity_poly.entity_id
_entity_poly.type
_entity_poly.pdbx_seq_one_letter_code
_entity_poly.pdbx_strand_id
1 'polypeptide(L)'
;MIEEGDVLHVIDGKYVINKADNISENIDAIDPVVIDDFAPDFKPYTRRFETQTGEIPDIPGLEVPDIEVEFEADIHTTENFNINTEIPTEVKAVKSIKVTDNNGQTLHTTLDITISGMPVFLPRLYLVGVELKFPQVLDFDIEASNEIVRDGSSIFISKTVELSQGSGKISIPITVYGFSNPIVENGTLILTDEIAINGKIYADKQTVGTNDLENTTINIQPNLTLPTPQIRVDKVAGTIVPNVDINTSVSLSDLPDFLKEEGTALEVKDLSLGLSVQKPIEAPISTKFRISPLNENGDVANDNVVSLALKIAGGQKSDFTITKNSPEITSGSLTALLHTIPDKIDIEVTEVEVESENNDQAISLGKNDYNINIDYDINVPLEFENLRIFYNDTIEDLSSDLADITDKVKHLEISAVVDNAIPVDLTLSVEPRNKAGEIISGITLPESVKIEAAPNGNGTIQSTAVKITIKEERDKALQELDKLSIKIEGVNSDSNNDVTLRPDQFIVVRMSAKLPDGAQMDLDDL
;
A
#
# COMPACT_ATOMS: atom_id res chain seq x y z
N MET A 1 18.28 -34.42 -17.04
CA MET A 1 18.58 -32.98 -17.29
C MET A 1 17.41 -32.19 -16.73
N ILE A 2 17.68 -31.14 -16.02
CA ILE A 2 16.63 -30.21 -15.59
C ILE A 2 16.22 -29.44 -16.83
N GLU A 3 14.93 -29.41 -17.17
CA GLU A 3 14.39 -28.69 -18.32
C GLU A 3 14.01 -27.26 -17.89
N GLU A 4 14.17 -26.29 -18.81
CA GLU A 4 13.68 -24.92 -18.59
C GLU A 4 12.15 -24.92 -18.66
N GLY A 5 11.51 -24.14 -17.80
CA GLY A 5 10.06 -23.97 -17.70
C GLY A 5 9.67 -22.50 -17.60
N ASP A 6 8.46 -22.23 -17.16
CA ASP A 6 7.94 -20.87 -17.04
C ASP A 6 8.65 -20.03 -15.97
N VAL A 7 9.25 -20.67 -14.97
CA VAL A 7 9.96 -20.01 -13.86
C VAL A 7 11.43 -20.39 -13.75
N LEU A 8 11.87 -21.51 -14.34
CA LEU A 8 13.25 -21.96 -14.28
C LEU A 8 13.96 -21.69 -15.59
N HIS A 9 15.00 -20.88 -15.56
CA HIS A 9 15.78 -20.46 -16.73
C HIS A 9 17.28 -20.69 -16.53
N VAL A 10 18.04 -20.66 -17.63
CA VAL A 10 19.50 -20.62 -17.58
C VAL A 10 19.99 -19.21 -17.86
N ILE A 11 20.55 -18.55 -16.85
CA ILE A 11 21.08 -17.20 -16.93
C ILE A 11 22.56 -17.25 -16.53
N ASP A 12 23.46 -16.72 -17.35
CA ASP A 12 24.91 -16.72 -17.14
C ASP A 12 25.50 -18.11 -16.79
N GLY A 13 24.93 -19.16 -17.41
CA GLY A 13 25.37 -20.55 -17.23
C GLY A 13 24.98 -21.17 -15.88
N LYS A 14 23.99 -20.62 -15.18
CA LYS A 14 23.44 -21.13 -13.93
C LYS A 14 21.93 -21.30 -14.06
N TYR A 15 21.36 -22.24 -13.32
CA TYR A 15 19.92 -22.29 -13.16
C TYR A 15 19.47 -21.16 -12.23
N VAL A 16 18.40 -20.46 -12.67
CA VAL A 16 17.82 -19.32 -11.97
C VAL A 16 16.31 -19.46 -11.97
N ILE A 17 15.67 -19.36 -10.83
CA ILE A 17 14.23 -19.12 -10.75
C ILE A 17 14.03 -17.64 -11.04
N ASN A 18 13.40 -17.33 -12.18
CA ASN A 18 13.10 -15.96 -12.57
C ASN A 18 11.64 -15.86 -13.01
N LYS A 19 10.92 -14.91 -12.45
CA LYS A 19 9.54 -14.60 -12.83
C LYS A 19 9.31 -13.11 -12.74
N ALA A 20 8.89 -12.53 -13.86
CA ALA A 20 8.44 -11.14 -13.92
C ALA A 20 6.98 -11.10 -14.34
N ASP A 21 6.19 -10.23 -13.70
CA ASP A 21 4.79 -10.01 -14.01
C ASP A 21 4.36 -8.61 -13.58
N ASN A 22 3.10 -8.27 -13.84
CA ASN A 22 2.50 -6.97 -13.51
C ASN A 22 1.21 -7.14 -12.73
N ILE A 23 1.03 -6.29 -11.73
CA ILE A 23 -0.22 -6.14 -10.98
C ILE A 23 -0.76 -4.76 -11.29
N SER A 24 -2.02 -4.68 -11.73
CA SER A 24 -2.71 -3.43 -12.01
C SER A 24 -4.05 -3.42 -11.29
N GLU A 25 -4.16 -2.56 -10.27
CA GLU A 25 -5.35 -2.50 -9.44
C GLU A 25 -5.82 -1.05 -9.24
N ASN A 26 -7.14 -0.89 -9.15
CA ASN A 26 -7.75 0.37 -8.80
C ASN A 26 -7.96 0.43 -7.29
N ILE A 27 -7.57 1.56 -6.70
CA ILE A 27 -7.96 1.88 -5.32
C ILE A 27 -9.45 2.25 -5.33
N ASP A 28 -10.20 1.73 -4.39
CA ASP A 28 -11.61 2.07 -4.21
C ASP A 28 -11.79 3.58 -4.02
N ALA A 29 -12.84 4.13 -4.62
CA ALA A 29 -13.19 5.53 -4.45
C ALA A 29 -13.51 5.80 -2.98
N ILE A 30 -12.87 6.84 -2.43
CA ILE A 30 -13.25 7.37 -1.13
C ILE A 30 -14.53 8.18 -1.32
N ASP A 31 -15.53 7.96 -0.48
CA ASP A 31 -16.84 8.61 -0.59
C ASP A 31 -16.73 10.15 -0.61
N PRO A 32 -17.57 10.83 -1.41
CA PRO A 32 -17.59 12.28 -1.45
C PRO A 32 -18.13 12.85 -0.13
N VAL A 33 -17.56 13.97 0.31
CA VAL A 33 -18.03 14.71 1.48
C VAL A 33 -18.79 15.94 1.04
N VAL A 34 -19.97 16.14 1.60
CA VAL A 34 -20.80 17.33 1.38
C VAL A 34 -20.93 18.08 2.70
N ILE A 35 -20.72 19.39 2.66
CA ILE A 35 -20.91 20.28 3.80
C ILE A 35 -22.22 21.01 3.56
N ASP A 36 -23.19 20.74 4.41
CA ASP A 36 -24.48 21.44 4.46
C ASP A 36 -24.34 22.73 5.30
N ASP A 37 -25.19 23.70 5.02
CA ASP A 37 -25.33 24.93 5.82
C ASP A 37 -23.98 25.68 6.03
N PHE A 38 -23.17 25.77 4.96
CA PHE A 38 -21.89 26.48 5.00
C PHE A 38 -22.05 27.99 5.34
N ALA A 39 -23.15 28.62 4.94
CA ALA A 39 -23.36 30.04 5.16
C ALA A 39 -23.66 30.32 6.64
N PRO A 40 -22.83 31.15 7.33
CA PRO A 40 -23.13 31.53 8.70
C PRO A 40 -24.40 32.38 8.76
N ASP A 41 -25.22 32.12 9.76
CA ASP A 41 -26.42 32.91 10.06
C ASP A 41 -26.01 34.16 10.86
N PHE A 42 -25.63 35.21 10.14
CA PHE A 42 -25.24 36.46 10.75
C PHE A 42 -26.44 37.15 11.43
N LYS A 43 -26.34 37.42 12.72
CA LYS A 43 -27.27 38.28 13.40
C LYS A 43 -27.06 39.74 13.01
N PRO A 44 -28.14 40.52 12.88
CA PRO A 44 -27.99 41.93 12.61
C PRO A 44 -27.36 42.66 13.79
N TYR A 45 -26.34 43.47 13.54
CA TYR A 45 -25.86 44.42 14.50
C TYR A 45 -26.87 45.57 14.57
N THR A 46 -27.45 45.76 15.74
CA THR A 46 -28.48 46.80 15.97
C THR A 46 -27.99 47.81 16.99
N ARG A 47 -27.99 49.06 16.63
CA ARG A 47 -27.68 50.14 17.55
C ARG A 47 -28.75 51.24 17.50
N ARG A 48 -29.28 51.56 18.66
CA ARG A 48 -30.19 52.71 18.83
C ARG A 48 -29.37 53.97 19.10
N PHE A 49 -29.66 55.03 18.37
CA PHE A 49 -29.12 56.36 18.66
C PHE A 49 -30.10 57.07 19.59
N GLU A 50 -29.61 57.43 20.76
CA GLU A 50 -30.32 58.27 21.67
C GLU A 50 -29.86 59.73 21.39
N THR A 51 -30.73 60.52 20.81
CA THR A 51 -30.51 61.95 20.73
C THR A 51 -30.61 62.51 22.15
N GLN A 52 -29.53 63.07 22.66
CA GLN A 52 -29.63 63.93 23.87
C GLN A 52 -30.27 65.24 23.47
N THR A 53 -31.55 65.21 23.18
CA THR A 53 -32.36 66.43 23.15
C THR A 53 -32.67 66.76 24.59
N GLY A 54 -31.99 67.73 25.16
CA GLY A 54 -32.52 68.39 26.38
C GLY A 54 -33.97 68.76 26.10
N GLU A 55 -34.88 68.50 27.05
CA GLU A 55 -36.29 68.92 26.93
C GLU A 55 -36.28 70.43 26.51
N ILE A 56 -36.54 70.68 25.24
CA ILE A 56 -36.82 72.00 24.76
C ILE A 56 -38.31 72.22 25.06
N PRO A 57 -38.65 73.08 26.00
CA PRO A 57 -40.05 73.32 26.28
C PRO A 57 -40.75 73.81 25.04
N ASP A 58 -41.90 73.19 24.70
CA ASP A 58 -42.78 73.62 23.62
C ASP A 58 -43.33 75.02 23.95
N ILE A 59 -42.68 76.04 23.50
CA ILE A 59 -43.09 77.45 23.65
C ILE A 59 -43.82 77.85 22.37
N PRO A 60 -45.12 78.03 22.39
CA PRO A 60 -45.87 78.41 21.22
C PRO A 60 -45.35 79.69 20.58
N GLY A 61 -44.89 79.56 19.31
CA GLY A 61 -44.35 80.66 18.53
C GLY A 61 -42.84 80.77 18.53
N LEU A 62 -42.10 79.88 19.19
CA LEU A 62 -40.65 79.80 19.08
C LEU A 62 -40.31 78.82 17.97
N GLU A 63 -39.70 79.28 16.89
CA GLU A 63 -39.08 78.37 15.91
C GLU A 63 -37.89 77.74 16.61
N VAL A 64 -37.93 76.39 16.74
CA VAL A 64 -36.78 75.64 17.23
C VAL A 64 -35.67 75.74 16.20
N PRO A 65 -34.48 76.25 16.54
CA PRO A 65 -33.39 76.34 15.56
C PRO A 65 -32.98 74.96 15.09
N ASP A 66 -32.66 74.88 13.82
CA ASP A 66 -32.01 73.70 13.25
C ASP A 66 -30.78 73.31 14.04
N ILE A 67 -30.64 72.03 14.33
CA ILE A 67 -29.53 71.47 15.11
C ILE A 67 -28.52 70.83 14.16
N GLU A 68 -27.25 71.15 14.31
CA GLU A 68 -26.18 70.47 13.61
C GLU A 68 -25.90 69.14 14.29
N VAL A 69 -26.09 68.01 13.59
CA VAL A 69 -25.90 66.65 14.11
C VAL A 69 -24.70 66.00 13.42
N GLU A 70 -23.78 65.54 14.22
CA GLU A 70 -22.68 64.67 13.79
C GLU A 70 -23.01 63.24 14.13
N PHE A 71 -22.80 62.33 13.16
CA PHE A 71 -23.17 60.95 13.32
C PHE A 71 -21.91 60.07 13.25
N GLU A 72 -21.59 59.42 14.37
CA GLU A 72 -20.50 58.46 14.48
C GLU A 72 -20.96 57.24 15.29
N ALA A 73 -20.61 56.01 14.83
CA ALA A 73 -20.89 54.81 15.54
C ALA A 73 -19.74 53.81 15.43
N ASP A 74 -19.38 53.18 16.54
CA ASP A 74 -18.52 52.00 16.58
C ASP A 74 -19.37 50.77 16.30
N ILE A 75 -18.87 49.89 15.42
CA ILE A 75 -19.43 48.57 15.15
C ILE A 75 -18.55 47.54 15.84
N HIS A 76 -19.16 46.67 16.63
CA HIS A 76 -18.50 45.51 17.22
C HIS A 76 -19.50 44.40 17.33
N THR A 77 -19.31 43.30 16.54
CA THR A 77 -20.14 42.11 16.65
C THR A 77 -19.32 40.88 16.32
N THR A 78 -19.64 39.75 16.94
CA THR A 78 -19.05 38.45 16.68
C THR A 78 -20.13 37.40 16.53
N GLU A 79 -19.94 36.50 15.58
CA GLU A 79 -20.81 35.35 15.36
C GLU A 79 -19.98 34.08 15.30
N ASN A 80 -20.52 32.99 15.79
CA ASN A 80 -19.87 31.69 15.73
C ASN A 80 -20.01 31.10 14.33
N PHE A 81 -18.90 30.58 13.82
CA PHE A 81 -18.82 29.79 12.61
C PHE A 81 -18.59 28.34 13.02
N ASN A 82 -19.58 27.47 12.81
CA ASN A 82 -19.51 26.06 13.21
C ASN A 82 -19.95 25.17 12.04
N ILE A 83 -19.05 24.28 11.61
CA ILE A 83 -19.35 23.22 10.66
C ILE A 83 -18.95 21.90 11.30
N ASN A 84 -19.88 20.94 11.30
CA ASN A 84 -19.65 19.58 11.73
C ASN A 84 -20.16 18.65 10.62
N THR A 85 -19.25 17.92 9.97
CA THR A 85 -19.59 17.03 8.85
C THR A 85 -18.89 15.69 9.04
N GLU A 86 -19.62 14.60 8.85
CA GLU A 86 -19.03 13.26 8.82
C GLU A 86 -18.11 13.12 7.62
N ILE A 87 -16.97 12.46 7.83
CA ILE A 87 -15.99 12.17 6.80
C ILE A 87 -15.78 10.66 6.68
N PRO A 88 -15.36 10.16 5.50
CA PRO A 88 -15.06 8.75 5.29
C PRO A 88 -14.04 8.21 6.29
N THR A 89 -14.21 6.96 6.68
CA THR A 89 -13.34 6.30 7.66
C THR A 89 -11.90 6.15 7.18
N GLU A 90 -11.67 6.24 5.89
CA GLU A 90 -10.36 6.22 5.24
C GLU A 90 -9.55 7.50 5.55
N VAL A 91 -10.21 8.62 5.79
CA VAL A 91 -9.57 9.89 6.12
C VAL A 91 -9.27 9.94 7.62
N LYS A 92 -7.99 9.77 8.00
CA LYS A 92 -7.55 9.70 9.40
C LYS A 92 -7.16 11.06 9.97
N ALA A 93 -6.56 11.92 9.15
CA ALA A 93 -6.19 13.28 9.53
C ALA A 93 -6.31 14.20 8.32
N VAL A 94 -6.63 15.46 8.57
CA VAL A 94 -6.78 16.48 7.52
C VAL A 94 -5.87 17.66 7.81
N LYS A 95 -5.05 18.04 6.81
CA LYS A 95 -4.22 19.24 6.82
C LYS A 95 -4.89 20.37 6.04
N SER A 96 -5.48 20.05 4.91
CA SER A 96 -6.27 21.00 4.12
C SER A 96 -7.36 20.30 3.32
N ILE A 97 -8.40 21.07 3.02
CA ILE A 97 -9.54 20.65 2.20
C ILE A 97 -9.72 21.66 1.09
N LYS A 98 -9.89 21.18 -0.13
CA LYS A 98 -10.33 21.99 -1.26
C LYS A 98 -11.82 21.78 -1.49
N VAL A 99 -12.56 22.87 -1.62
CA VAL A 99 -14.00 22.83 -1.83
C VAL A 99 -14.40 23.36 -3.22
N THR A 100 -15.54 22.87 -3.68
CA THR A 100 -16.19 23.30 -4.93
C THR A 100 -17.69 23.46 -4.69
N ASP A 101 -18.39 24.05 -5.67
CA ASP A 101 -19.84 23.98 -5.72
C ASP A 101 -20.30 22.55 -6.08
N ASN A 102 -21.61 22.31 -6.10
CA ASN A 102 -22.18 20.99 -6.44
C ASN A 102 -21.86 20.52 -7.88
N ASN A 103 -21.38 21.41 -8.75
CA ASN A 103 -20.99 21.10 -10.14
C ASN A 103 -19.47 20.88 -10.27
N GLY A 104 -18.72 20.95 -9.18
CA GLY A 104 -17.27 20.83 -9.17
C GLY A 104 -16.54 22.08 -9.66
N GLN A 105 -17.19 23.24 -9.66
CA GLN A 105 -16.58 24.51 -10.02
C GLN A 105 -16.09 25.25 -8.78
N THR A 106 -15.11 26.15 -8.96
CA THR A 106 -14.63 27.03 -7.89
C THR A 106 -15.79 27.74 -7.21
N LEU A 107 -15.82 27.75 -5.89
CA LEU A 107 -16.90 28.32 -5.11
C LEU A 107 -16.81 29.85 -5.10
N HIS A 108 -17.64 30.51 -5.91
CA HIS A 108 -17.81 31.95 -5.91
C HIS A 108 -19.04 32.33 -5.11
N THR A 109 -18.90 33.22 -4.16
CA THR A 109 -19.96 33.70 -3.28
C THR A 109 -19.93 35.23 -3.20
N THR A 110 -20.96 35.81 -2.63
CA THR A 110 -21.01 37.26 -2.41
C THR A 110 -21.36 37.54 -0.96
N LEU A 111 -20.53 38.33 -0.29
CA LEU A 111 -20.87 38.87 1.01
C LEU A 111 -21.57 40.20 0.80
N ASP A 112 -22.85 40.25 1.12
CA ASP A 112 -23.67 41.44 1.12
C ASP A 112 -23.76 42.05 2.52
N ILE A 113 -23.42 43.30 2.67
CA ILE A 113 -23.61 44.05 3.92
C ILE A 113 -24.71 45.05 3.68
N THR A 114 -25.88 44.81 4.24
CA THR A 114 -27.01 45.72 4.17
C THR A 114 -27.04 46.63 5.39
N ILE A 115 -27.09 47.92 5.18
CA ILE A 115 -27.25 48.95 6.20
C ILE A 115 -28.67 49.50 6.06
N SER A 116 -29.43 49.57 7.13
CA SER A 116 -30.80 50.05 7.15
C SER A 116 -31.16 50.81 8.44
N GLY A 117 -32.28 51.47 8.42
CA GLY A 117 -32.76 52.23 9.57
C GLY A 117 -32.05 53.59 9.79
N MET A 118 -31.30 54.04 8.78
CA MET A 118 -30.68 55.35 8.82
C MET A 118 -31.72 56.44 8.63
N PRO A 119 -31.49 57.65 9.22
CA PRO A 119 -32.33 58.78 8.92
C PRO A 119 -32.39 59.08 7.44
N VAL A 120 -33.58 59.36 6.89
CA VAL A 120 -33.80 59.59 5.43
C VAL A 120 -33.11 60.83 4.89
N PHE A 121 -32.74 61.76 5.79
CA PHE A 121 -32.01 62.98 5.41
C PHE A 121 -30.51 62.74 5.22
N LEU A 122 -29.95 61.59 5.63
CA LEU A 122 -28.56 61.23 5.39
C LEU A 122 -28.39 60.70 3.95
N PRO A 123 -27.60 61.36 3.10
CA PRO A 123 -27.41 60.92 1.72
C PRO A 123 -26.40 59.77 1.61
N ARG A 124 -25.46 59.64 2.56
CA ARG A 124 -24.37 58.69 2.53
C ARG A 124 -23.77 58.40 3.89
N LEU A 125 -23.09 57.26 4.01
CA LEU A 125 -22.27 56.86 5.15
C LEU A 125 -20.83 56.61 4.68
N TYR A 126 -19.90 56.84 5.58
CA TYR A 126 -18.49 56.51 5.44
C TYR A 126 -18.14 55.35 6.37
N LEU A 127 -17.66 54.28 5.78
CA LEU A 127 -17.02 53.19 6.50
C LEU A 127 -15.53 53.47 6.52
N VAL A 128 -14.91 53.45 7.72
CA VAL A 128 -13.47 53.75 7.86
C VAL A 128 -12.81 52.59 8.59
N GLY A 129 -12.01 51.80 7.84
CA GLY A 129 -11.28 50.69 8.39
C GLY A 129 -12.19 49.65 9.04
N VAL A 130 -13.39 49.45 8.50
CA VAL A 130 -14.28 48.36 8.99
C VAL A 130 -13.63 47.05 8.63
N GLU A 131 -13.27 46.29 9.65
CA GLU A 131 -12.66 44.96 9.54
C GLU A 131 -13.75 43.88 9.66
N LEU A 132 -13.80 43.02 8.64
CA LEU A 132 -14.48 41.70 8.75
C LEU A 132 -13.39 40.65 8.88
N LYS A 133 -13.33 40.05 10.05
CA LYS A 133 -12.39 38.97 10.36
C LYS A 133 -13.09 37.64 10.18
N PHE A 134 -12.60 36.83 9.26
CA PHE A 134 -13.05 35.46 9.00
C PHE A 134 -12.25 34.45 9.82
N PRO A 135 -12.74 33.20 9.94
CA PRO A 135 -11.99 32.10 10.53
C PRO A 135 -10.62 31.94 9.88
N GLN A 136 -9.58 31.75 10.70
CA GLN A 136 -8.21 31.56 10.18
C GLN A 136 -8.08 30.28 9.36
N VAL A 137 -8.96 29.31 9.61
CA VAL A 137 -9.01 28.05 8.86
C VAL A 137 -9.56 28.21 7.44
N LEU A 138 -10.28 29.31 7.13
CA LEU A 138 -10.89 29.54 5.83
C LEU A 138 -9.85 30.05 4.83
N ASP A 139 -9.71 29.34 3.70
CA ASP A 139 -8.91 29.78 2.57
C ASP A 139 -9.79 30.42 1.51
N PHE A 140 -9.64 31.73 1.32
CA PHE A 140 -10.47 32.52 0.43
C PHE A 140 -9.68 33.65 -0.20
N ASP A 141 -10.24 34.28 -1.23
CA ASP A 141 -9.75 35.51 -1.81
C ASP A 141 -10.91 36.45 -2.19
N ILE A 142 -10.60 37.71 -2.43
CA ILE A 142 -11.56 38.75 -2.86
C ILE A 142 -11.05 39.46 -4.08
N GLU A 143 -11.95 40.08 -4.85
CA GLU A 143 -11.58 41.08 -5.84
C GLU A 143 -11.21 42.38 -5.12
N ALA A 144 -9.92 42.60 -4.88
CA ALA A 144 -9.41 43.72 -4.13
C ALA A 144 -9.58 45.07 -4.92
N SER A 145 -9.86 46.13 -4.19
CA SER A 145 -9.93 47.49 -4.70
C SER A 145 -9.23 48.46 -3.74
N ASN A 146 -9.17 49.76 -4.12
CA ASN A 146 -8.64 50.77 -3.19
C ASN A 146 -9.52 50.98 -1.94
N GLU A 147 -10.76 50.54 -2.00
CA GLU A 147 -11.76 50.69 -0.92
C GLU A 147 -11.96 49.43 -0.10
N ILE A 148 -11.58 48.28 -0.68
CA ILE A 148 -11.75 46.95 -0.06
C ILE A 148 -10.46 46.15 -0.26
N VAL A 149 -9.80 45.80 0.83
CA VAL A 149 -8.50 45.13 0.85
C VAL A 149 -8.56 43.92 1.74
N ARG A 150 -7.96 42.81 1.29
CA ARG A 150 -7.74 41.62 2.13
C ARG A 150 -6.34 41.66 2.75
N ASP A 151 -6.26 41.35 4.05
CA ASP A 151 -5.01 41.10 4.75
C ASP A 151 -5.20 39.88 5.67
N GLY A 152 -4.53 38.78 5.35
CA GLY A 152 -4.69 37.48 6.02
C GLY A 152 -6.13 36.97 5.97
N SER A 153 -6.75 36.73 7.12
CA SER A 153 -8.16 36.32 7.28
C SER A 153 -9.13 37.49 7.39
N SER A 154 -8.66 38.74 7.27
CA SER A 154 -9.49 39.94 7.43
C SER A 154 -9.72 40.65 6.10
N ILE A 155 -10.91 41.22 5.93
CA ILE A 155 -11.27 42.18 4.87
C ILE A 155 -11.45 43.53 5.49
N PHE A 156 -10.71 44.54 5.02
CA PHE A 156 -10.82 45.91 5.46
C PHE A 156 -11.59 46.72 4.43
N ILE A 157 -12.62 47.41 4.90
CA ILE A 157 -13.51 48.24 4.07
C ILE A 157 -13.35 49.69 4.48
N SER A 158 -12.95 50.53 3.51
CA SER A 158 -12.92 52.00 3.64
C SER A 158 -13.68 52.59 2.46
N LYS A 159 -14.99 52.66 2.58
CA LYS A 159 -15.90 52.95 1.47
C LYS A 159 -17.01 53.93 1.83
N THR A 160 -17.36 54.78 0.87
CA THR A 160 -18.58 55.57 0.94
C THR A 160 -19.75 54.77 0.44
N VAL A 161 -20.83 54.70 1.24
CA VAL A 161 -22.09 54.02 0.91
C VAL A 161 -23.17 55.07 0.69
N GLU A 162 -23.68 55.18 -0.51
CA GLU A 162 -24.84 56.02 -0.84
C GLU A 162 -26.09 55.41 -0.19
N LEU A 163 -26.89 56.25 0.46
CA LEU A 163 -28.13 55.85 1.11
C LEU A 163 -29.33 56.24 0.27
N SER A 164 -30.28 55.33 0.14
CA SER A 164 -31.59 55.60 -0.47
C SER A 164 -32.68 55.20 0.53
N GLN A 165 -33.50 56.16 0.91
CA GLN A 165 -34.56 55.95 1.94
C GLN A 165 -34.03 55.33 3.23
N GLY A 166 -32.85 55.79 3.69
CA GLY A 166 -32.20 55.29 4.89
C GLY A 166 -31.57 53.89 4.78
N SER A 167 -31.38 53.40 3.58
CA SER A 167 -30.75 52.08 3.35
C SER A 167 -29.63 52.14 2.31
N GLY A 168 -28.59 51.33 2.53
CA GLY A 168 -27.47 51.14 1.63
C GLY A 168 -26.95 49.72 1.61
N LYS A 169 -26.17 49.38 0.59
CA LYS A 169 -25.64 48.02 0.44
C LYS A 169 -24.19 48.02 -0.07
N ILE A 170 -23.40 47.14 0.44
CA ILE A 170 -22.06 46.80 -0.07
C ILE A 170 -22.08 45.32 -0.46
N SER A 171 -21.61 45.02 -1.65
CA SER A 171 -21.45 43.65 -2.13
C SER A 171 -19.99 43.35 -2.39
N ILE A 172 -19.45 42.30 -1.82
CA ILE A 172 -18.05 41.90 -1.93
C ILE A 172 -18.01 40.50 -2.51
N PRO A 173 -17.55 40.33 -3.77
CA PRO A 173 -17.33 39.01 -4.32
C PRO A 173 -16.19 38.29 -3.57
N ILE A 174 -16.43 37.06 -3.15
CA ILE A 174 -15.50 36.22 -2.43
C ILE A 174 -15.35 34.89 -3.20
N THR A 175 -14.11 34.47 -3.38
CA THR A 175 -13.78 33.13 -3.89
C THR A 175 -13.30 32.28 -2.73
N VAL A 176 -13.97 31.18 -2.44
CA VAL A 176 -13.59 30.23 -1.38
C VAL A 176 -12.88 29.05 -2.02
N TYR A 177 -11.66 28.76 -1.58
CA TYR A 177 -10.85 27.63 -2.06
C TYR A 177 -10.95 26.42 -1.16
N GLY A 178 -11.11 26.60 0.15
CA GLY A 178 -11.17 25.51 1.11
C GLY A 178 -10.91 25.88 2.55
N PHE A 179 -10.33 24.91 3.28
CA PHE A 179 -10.02 25.07 4.70
C PHE A 179 -8.62 24.51 4.98
N SER A 180 -7.87 25.19 5.84
CA SER A 180 -6.55 24.78 6.31
C SER A 180 -6.60 24.37 7.76
N ASN A 181 -5.93 23.25 8.11
CA ASN A 181 -5.82 22.70 9.46
C ASN A 181 -7.17 22.54 10.21
N PRO A 182 -8.19 21.96 9.58
CA PRO A 182 -9.42 21.63 10.29
C PRO A 182 -9.16 20.54 11.33
N ILE A 183 -10.02 20.46 12.33
CA ILE A 183 -9.96 19.40 13.35
C ILE A 183 -10.77 18.21 12.87
N VAL A 184 -10.22 17.00 13.04
CA VAL A 184 -10.93 15.73 12.81
C VAL A 184 -10.99 14.97 14.11
N GLU A 185 -12.21 14.73 14.61
CA GLU A 185 -12.47 13.96 15.83
C GLU A 185 -13.56 12.92 15.58
N ASN A 186 -13.26 11.66 15.91
CA ASN A 186 -14.22 10.54 15.81
C ASN A 186 -14.94 10.44 14.43
N GLY A 187 -14.23 10.67 13.34
CA GLY A 187 -14.81 10.63 12.00
C GLY A 187 -15.64 11.86 11.63
N THR A 188 -15.53 12.93 12.38
CA THR A 188 -16.21 14.19 12.12
C THR A 188 -15.20 15.29 11.86
N LEU A 189 -15.39 16.02 10.78
CA LEU A 189 -14.68 17.25 10.45
C LEU A 189 -15.32 18.40 11.22
N ILE A 190 -14.53 19.07 12.05
CA ILE A 190 -14.96 20.17 12.90
C ILE A 190 -14.23 21.44 12.47
N LEU A 191 -15.02 22.45 12.07
CA LEU A 191 -14.56 23.79 11.80
C LEU A 191 -15.30 24.75 12.72
N THR A 192 -14.63 25.17 13.76
CA THR A 192 -15.21 26.09 14.77
C THR A 192 -14.31 27.28 14.95
N ASP A 193 -14.85 28.47 14.72
CA ASP A 193 -14.17 29.75 14.90
C ASP A 193 -15.20 30.88 15.00
N GLU A 194 -14.75 32.12 15.04
CA GLU A 194 -15.58 33.31 15.11
C GLU A 194 -15.41 34.19 13.87
N ILE A 195 -16.51 34.77 13.40
CA ILE A 195 -16.51 35.87 12.45
C ILE A 195 -16.79 37.14 13.21
N ALA A 196 -15.91 38.13 13.11
CA ALA A 196 -16.04 39.39 13.80
C ALA A 196 -16.13 40.57 12.83
N ILE A 197 -16.94 41.56 13.17
CA ILE A 197 -17.03 42.83 12.47
C ILE A 197 -16.69 43.93 13.43
N ASN A 198 -15.64 44.68 13.14
CA ASN A 198 -15.17 45.81 13.95
C ASN A 198 -14.94 47.02 13.11
N GLY A 199 -15.19 48.20 13.62
CA GLY A 199 -14.85 49.43 12.89
C GLY A 199 -15.71 50.63 13.26
N LYS A 200 -15.62 51.64 12.40
CA LYS A 200 -16.37 52.89 12.61
C LYS A 200 -17.17 53.25 11.37
N ILE A 201 -18.36 53.75 11.60
CA ILE A 201 -19.17 54.41 10.57
C ILE A 201 -19.44 55.86 10.98
N TYR A 202 -19.42 56.75 10.06
CA TYR A 202 -19.82 58.12 10.30
C TYR A 202 -20.56 58.73 9.09
N ALA A 203 -21.28 59.82 9.31
CA ALA A 203 -21.92 60.60 8.27
C ALA A 203 -21.48 62.05 8.37
N ASP A 204 -21.56 62.78 7.22
CA ASP A 204 -21.33 64.20 7.21
C ASP A 204 -22.31 64.92 8.18
N LYS A 205 -21.84 66.02 8.77
CA LYS A 205 -22.68 66.88 9.56
C LYS A 205 -23.89 67.34 8.78
N GLN A 206 -25.04 67.23 9.41
CA GLN A 206 -26.31 67.64 8.82
C GLN A 206 -27.04 68.60 9.74
N THR A 207 -27.67 69.60 9.17
CA THR A 207 -28.58 70.50 9.88
C THR A 207 -29.99 69.91 9.78
N VAL A 208 -30.59 69.54 10.90
CA VAL A 208 -31.86 68.84 10.96
C VAL A 208 -32.84 69.52 11.95
N GLY A 209 -34.12 69.39 11.66
CA GLY A 209 -35.16 69.78 12.59
C GLY A 209 -35.27 68.77 13.74
N THR A 210 -35.67 69.22 14.91
CA THR A 210 -35.77 68.42 16.12
C THR A 210 -36.67 67.18 15.98
N ASN A 211 -37.66 67.19 15.09
CA ASN A 211 -38.59 66.08 14.84
C ASN A 211 -37.99 64.98 13.96
N ASP A 212 -36.85 65.24 13.28
CA ASP A 212 -36.24 64.30 12.37
C ASP A 212 -35.34 63.25 13.08
N LEU A 213 -35.13 63.41 14.40
CA LEU A 213 -34.17 62.63 15.18
C LEU A 213 -34.79 61.58 16.08
N GLU A 214 -36.12 61.40 16.09
CA GLU A 214 -36.77 60.45 16.97
C GLU A 214 -36.49 58.99 16.64
N ASN A 215 -35.90 58.23 17.62
CA ASN A 215 -35.84 56.76 17.65
C ASN A 215 -35.15 56.06 16.46
N THR A 216 -34.10 56.61 15.95
CA THR A 216 -33.31 55.96 14.88
C THR A 216 -32.61 54.73 15.40
N THR A 217 -32.88 53.59 14.80
CA THR A 217 -32.21 52.31 15.05
C THR A 217 -31.51 51.85 13.79
N ILE A 218 -30.19 51.77 13.83
CA ILE A 218 -29.38 51.28 12.72
C ILE A 218 -29.32 49.76 12.81
N ASN A 219 -29.52 49.16 11.66
CA ASN A 219 -29.28 47.75 11.42
C ASN A 219 -28.16 47.54 10.40
N ILE A 220 -27.14 46.77 10.76
CA ILE A 220 -26.11 46.30 9.83
C ILE A 220 -26.25 44.81 9.76
N GLN A 221 -26.63 44.30 8.58
CA GLN A 221 -26.90 42.87 8.35
C GLN A 221 -25.92 42.35 7.29
N PRO A 222 -24.87 41.59 7.69
CA PRO A 222 -24.09 40.80 6.76
C PRO A 222 -24.95 39.61 6.28
N ASN A 223 -24.71 39.18 5.05
CA ASN A 223 -25.32 37.96 4.48
C ASN A 223 -24.36 37.37 3.46
N LEU A 224 -24.01 36.12 3.61
CA LEU A 224 -23.21 35.38 2.65
C LEU A 224 -24.13 34.60 1.71
N THR A 225 -24.15 34.98 0.45
CA THR A 225 -25.02 34.34 -0.55
C THR A 225 -24.23 33.30 -1.32
N LEU A 226 -24.53 32.02 -1.07
CA LEU A 226 -23.94 30.90 -1.81
C LEU A 226 -24.71 30.62 -3.10
N PRO A 227 -24.02 30.17 -4.17
CA PRO A 227 -24.67 29.74 -5.41
C PRO A 227 -25.53 28.47 -5.21
N THR A 228 -25.14 27.63 -4.25
CA THR A 228 -25.86 26.42 -3.82
C THR A 228 -25.84 26.34 -2.29
N PRO A 229 -26.87 25.76 -1.64
CA PRO A 229 -26.91 25.64 -0.19
C PRO A 229 -25.84 24.70 0.38
N GLN A 230 -25.30 23.83 -0.45
CA GLN A 230 -24.30 22.83 -0.12
C GLN A 230 -22.99 23.10 -0.85
N ILE A 231 -21.89 22.80 -0.23
CA ILE A 231 -20.56 22.76 -0.86
C ILE A 231 -20.00 21.34 -0.82
N ARG A 232 -19.22 21.01 -1.83
CA ARG A 232 -18.61 19.70 -1.96
C ARG A 232 -17.13 19.77 -1.62
N VAL A 233 -16.63 18.82 -0.85
CA VAL A 233 -15.20 18.60 -0.70
C VAL A 233 -14.69 17.89 -1.96
N ASP A 234 -13.84 18.56 -2.72
CA ASP A 234 -13.25 18.02 -3.96
C ASP A 234 -11.98 17.22 -3.66
N LYS A 235 -11.11 17.78 -2.78
CA LYS A 235 -9.84 17.16 -2.43
C LYS A 235 -9.53 17.31 -0.94
N VAL A 236 -8.79 16.33 -0.43
CA VAL A 236 -8.28 16.32 0.96
C VAL A 236 -6.77 16.08 0.93
N ALA A 237 -6.02 16.93 1.62
CA ALA A 237 -4.63 16.67 1.99
C ALA A 237 -4.58 16.26 3.48
N GLY A 238 -3.77 15.25 3.79
CA GLY A 238 -3.66 14.70 5.14
C GLY A 238 -3.24 13.24 5.10
N THR A 239 -3.60 12.49 6.15
CA THR A 239 -3.36 11.06 6.24
C THR A 239 -4.61 10.29 5.82
N ILE A 240 -4.47 9.50 4.76
CA ILE A 240 -5.56 8.72 4.16
C ILE A 240 -5.13 7.26 4.09
N VAL A 241 -5.99 6.35 4.57
CA VAL A 241 -5.79 4.90 4.55
C VAL A 241 -6.89 4.31 3.68
N PRO A 242 -6.68 4.24 2.35
CA PRO A 242 -7.66 3.69 1.43
C PRO A 242 -7.83 2.18 1.66
N ASN A 243 -8.98 1.65 1.32
CA ASN A 243 -9.17 0.22 1.23
C ASN A 243 -8.52 -0.29 -0.06
N VAL A 244 -7.64 -1.28 0.07
CA VAL A 244 -6.89 -1.86 -1.05
C VAL A 244 -6.89 -3.37 -0.90
N ASP A 245 -7.33 -4.08 -1.93
CA ASP A 245 -7.28 -5.54 -2.00
C ASP A 245 -6.34 -5.93 -3.16
N ILE A 246 -5.04 -5.90 -2.88
CA ILE A 246 -4.01 -6.32 -3.83
C ILE A 246 -3.41 -7.62 -3.32
N ASN A 247 -3.69 -8.71 -4.04
CA ASN A 247 -3.17 -10.02 -3.78
C ASN A 247 -2.74 -10.69 -5.09
N THR A 248 -1.56 -11.26 -5.12
CA THR A 248 -1.06 -12.03 -6.25
C THR A 248 -0.26 -13.24 -5.77
N SER A 249 -0.15 -14.26 -6.61
CA SER A 249 0.64 -15.44 -6.29
C SER A 249 1.52 -15.89 -7.44
N VAL A 250 2.70 -16.38 -7.12
CA VAL A 250 3.66 -16.97 -8.04
C VAL A 250 3.67 -18.48 -7.83
N SER A 251 3.27 -19.25 -8.85
CA SER A 251 3.34 -20.71 -8.82
C SER A 251 4.78 -21.18 -9.03
N LEU A 252 5.19 -22.17 -8.23
CA LEU A 252 6.47 -22.87 -8.34
C LEU A 252 6.28 -24.34 -8.77
N SER A 253 5.12 -24.66 -9.38
CA SER A 253 4.79 -26.04 -9.81
C SER A 253 5.79 -26.61 -10.82
N ASP A 254 6.38 -25.76 -11.67
CA ASP A 254 7.28 -26.19 -12.74
C ASP A 254 8.72 -26.47 -12.26
N LEU A 255 9.00 -26.34 -10.98
CA LEU A 255 10.30 -26.71 -10.43
C LEU A 255 10.43 -28.23 -10.33
N PRO A 256 11.64 -28.77 -10.56
CA PRO A 256 11.90 -30.21 -10.51
C PRO A 256 11.47 -30.85 -9.18
N ASP A 257 10.84 -32.02 -9.25
CA ASP A 257 10.26 -32.72 -8.08
C ASP A 257 11.29 -33.00 -6.98
N PHE A 258 12.55 -33.26 -7.31
CA PHE A 258 13.59 -33.51 -6.31
C PHE A 258 13.86 -32.30 -5.38
N LEU A 259 13.52 -31.07 -5.81
CA LEU A 259 13.61 -29.89 -4.96
C LEU A 259 12.44 -29.78 -3.98
N LYS A 260 11.36 -30.54 -4.20
CA LYS A 260 10.14 -30.54 -3.40
C LYS A 260 10.00 -31.80 -2.54
N GLU A 261 10.89 -32.78 -2.70
CA GLU A 261 10.86 -34.04 -1.95
C GLU A 261 10.91 -33.80 -0.44
N GLU A 262 10.20 -34.64 0.31
CA GLU A 262 10.14 -34.58 1.76
C GLU A 262 11.55 -34.72 2.38
N GLY A 263 11.89 -33.77 3.25
CA GLY A 263 13.20 -33.70 3.90
C GLY A 263 14.23 -32.85 3.15
N THR A 264 13.92 -32.37 1.92
CA THR A 264 14.75 -31.39 1.22
C THR A 264 14.80 -30.09 1.99
N ALA A 265 16.01 -29.52 2.13
CA ALA A 265 16.28 -28.25 2.80
C ALA A 265 17.28 -27.44 1.98
N LEU A 266 16.90 -26.22 1.64
CA LEU A 266 17.64 -25.33 0.76
C LEU A 266 17.97 -24.02 1.49
N GLU A 267 19.25 -23.73 1.67
CA GLU A 267 19.70 -22.42 2.13
C GLU A 267 20.19 -21.62 0.94
N VAL A 268 19.26 -20.94 0.28
CA VAL A 268 19.55 -20.12 -0.90
C VAL A 268 20.47 -18.96 -0.50
N LYS A 269 21.54 -18.78 -1.26
CA LYS A 269 22.56 -17.77 -1.00
C LYS A 269 22.05 -16.36 -1.25
N ASP A 270 21.43 -16.16 -2.38
CA ASP A 270 20.93 -14.86 -2.85
C ASP A 270 19.53 -14.98 -3.45
N LEU A 271 18.70 -13.99 -3.11
CA LEU A 271 17.38 -13.77 -3.70
C LEU A 271 17.19 -12.28 -3.85
N SER A 272 16.67 -11.84 -4.98
CA SER A 272 16.27 -10.45 -5.18
C SER A 272 14.82 -10.35 -5.67
N LEU A 273 14.10 -9.37 -5.13
CA LEU A 273 12.78 -8.96 -5.57
C LEU A 273 12.89 -7.52 -6.06
N GLY A 274 12.76 -7.33 -7.37
CA GLY A 274 12.58 -6.03 -8.00
C GLY A 274 11.13 -5.61 -7.95
N LEU A 275 10.85 -4.37 -7.61
CA LEU A 275 9.51 -3.77 -7.61
C LEU A 275 9.58 -2.41 -8.28
N SER A 276 8.74 -2.17 -9.28
CA SER A 276 8.58 -0.88 -9.93
C SER A 276 7.13 -0.43 -9.79
N VAL A 277 6.91 0.54 -8.89
CA VAL A 277 5.57 1.02 -8.55
C VAL A 277 5.27 2.29 -9.31
N GLN A 278 4.17 2.29 -10.10
CA GLN A 278 3.63 3.47 -10.78
C GLN A 278 2.29 3.85 -10.15
N LYS A 279 2.13 5.11 -9.81
CA LYS A 279 0.94 5.64 -9.16
C LYS A 279 0.52 6.99 -9.74
N PRO A 280 -0.79 7.30 -9.82
CA PRO A 280 -1.29 8.56 -10.38
C PRO A 280 -1.28 9.73 -9.39
N ILE A 281 -0.81 9.54 -8.17
CA ILE A 281 -0.83 10.54 -7.10
C ILE A 281 0.58 11.02 -6.76
N GLU A 282 0.74 12.33 -6.55
CA GLU A 282 2.01 12.94 -6.17
C GLU A 282 2.35 12.76 -4.68
N ALA A 283 1.38 12.42 -3.84
CA ALA A 283 1.60 12.20 -2.42
C ALA A 283 2.50 10.99 -2.16
N PRO A 284 3.39 11.02 -1.15
CA PRO A 284 4.09 9.84 -0.66
C PRO A 284 3.12 8.76 -0.17
N ILE A 285 3.50 7.49 -0.38
CA ILE A 285 2.74 6.34 0.08
C ILE A 285 3.64 5.46 0.94
N SER A 286 3.16 5.10 2.14
CA SER A 286 3.71 4.02 2.95
C SER A 286 2.87 2.77 2.74
N THR A 287 3.50 1.63 2.45
CA THR A 287 2.77 0.37 2.22
C THR A 287 3.47 -0.80 2.92
N LYS A 288 2.68 -1.78 3.34
CA LYS A 288 3.15 -3.02 3.92
C LYS A 288 2.73 -4.20 3.07
N PHE A 289 3.67 -5.11 2.86
CA PHE A 289 3.45 -6.36 2.15
C PHE A 289 3.67 -7.53 3.09
N ARG A 290 2.92 -8.58 2.84
CA ARG A 290 3.11 -9.90 3.44
C ARG A 290 3.40 -10.89 2.33
N ILE A 291 4.48 -11.64 2.44
CA ILE A 291 4.87 -12.69 1.50
C ILE A 291 4.79 -14.01 2.24
N SER A 292 3.96 -14.92 1.75
CA SER A 292 3.65 -16.19 2.42
C SER A 292 3.92 -17.37 1.48
N PRO A 293 4.69 -18.38 1.90
CA PRO A 293 4.82 -19.64 1.19
C PRO A 293 3.55 -20.48 1.42
N LEU A 294 2.88 -20.91 0.36
CA LEU A 294 1.63 -21.67 0.44
C LEU A 294 1.80 -23.06 -0.20
N ASN A 295 1.08 -24.05 0.36
CA ASN A 295 0.93 -25.38 -0.22
C ASN A 295 -0.19 -25.40 -1.29
N GLU A 296 -0.42 -26.55 -1.93
CA GLU A 296 -1.48 -26.74 -2.94
C GLU A 296 -2.88 -26.36 -2.42
N ASN A 297 -3.16 -26.58 -1.14
CA ASN A 297 -4.45 -26.27 -0.53
C ASN A 297 -4.61 -24.78 -0.20
N GLY A 298 -3.56 -23.98 -0.32
CA GLY A 298 -3.54 -22.56 0.04
C GLY A 298 -3.25 -22.29 1.51
N ASP A 299 -2.87 -23.31 2.29
CA ASP A 299 -2.41 -23.14 3.66
C ASP A 299 -0.94 -22.70 3.67
N VAL A 300 -0.52 -21.96 4.70
CA VAL A 300 0.89 -21.59 4.86
C VAL A 300 1.75 -22.84 5.01
N ALA A 301 2.67 -23.04 4.06
CA ALA A 301 3.47 -24.26 3.94
C ALA A 301 4.52 -24.40 5.07
N ASN A 302 5.01 -23.25 5.58
CA ASN A 302 5.98 -23.19 6.68
C ASN A 302 5.87 -21.83 7.38
N ASP A 303 6.55 -21.66 8.53
CA ASP A 303 6.49 -20.43 9.35
C ASP A 303 7.33 -19.28 8.78
N ASN A 304 7.89 -19.39 7.58
CA ASN A 304 8.76 -18.40 6.96
C ASN A 304 7.98 -17.28 6.22
N VAL A 305 7.09 -16.62 6.92
CA VAL A 305 6.36 -15.45 6.41
C VAL A 305 7.27 -14.22 6.48
N VAL A 306 7.33 -13.46 5.39
CA VAL A 306 8.12 -12.23 5.31
C VAL A 306 7.20 -11.01 5.26
N SER A 307 7.53 -10.00 6.05
CA SER A 307 6.86 -8.70 6.00
C SER A 307 7.80 -7.63 5.49
N LEU A 308 7.33 -6.82 4.54
CA LEU A 308 8.03 -5.68 3.97
C LEU A 308 7.29 -4.39 4.30
N ALA A 309 8.03 -3.30 4.48
CA ALA A 309 7.49 -1.96 4.54
C ALA A 309 8.20 -1.07 3.52
N LEU A 310 7.46 -0.51 2.58
CA LEU A 310 7.98 0.36 1.53
C LEU A 310 7.50 1.79 1.74
N LYS A 311 8.41 2.74 1.52
CA LYS A 311 8.09 4.16 1.41
C LYS A 311 8.26 4.60 -0.03
N ILE A 312 7.15 4.77 -0.73
CA ILE A 312 7.09 5.22 -2.11
C ILE A 312 7.09 6.74 -2.07
N ALA A 313 8.16 7.37 -2.54
CA ALA A 313 8.32 8.82 -2.54
C ALA A 313 7.20 9.52 -3.35
N GLY A 314 7.05 10.82 -3.17
CA GLY A 314 6.25 11.65 -4.06
C GLY A 314 6.74 11.54 -5.51
N GLY A 315 5.81 11.63 -6.48
CA GLY A 315 6.07 11.39 -7.89
C GLY A 315 5.40 10.13 -8.42
N GLN A 316 5.48 9.92 -9.74
CA GLN A 316 4.67 8.91 -10.42
C GLN A 316 5.30 7.52 -10.47
N LYS A 317 6.62 7.40 -10.26
CA LYS A 317 7.34 6.12 -10.34
C LYS A 317 8.38 5.97 -9.24
N SER A 318 8.45 4.76 -8.66
CA SER A 318 9.50 4.38 -7.71
C SER A 318 9.95 2.95 -7.96
N ASP A 319 11.28 2.73 -8.00
CA ASP A 319 11.89 1.43 -8.22
C ASP A 319 12.60 0.97 -6.94
N PHE A 320 12.45 -0.30 -6.58
CA PHE A 320 13.06 -0.94 -5.42
C PHE A 320 13.75 -2.24 -5.85
N THR A 321 14.85 -2.56 -5.20
CA THR A 321 15.49 -3.88 -5.28
C THR A 321 15.69 -4.39 -3.86
N ILE A 322 14.93 -5.40 -3.50
CA ILE A 322 14.91 -5.97 -2.15
C ILE A 322 15.71 -7.27 -2.16
N THR A 323 16.71 -7.34 -1.32
CA THR A 323 17.58 -8.48 -1.11
C THR A 323 17.52 -8.94 0.34
N LYS A 324 18.20 -10.03 0.71
CA LYS A 324 18.18 -10.59 2.08
C LYS A 324 18.54 -9.61 3.21
N ASN A 325 19.25 -8.51 2.91
CA ASN A 325 19.71 -7.52 3.91
C ASN A 325 19.02 -6.15 3.73
N SER A 326 17.99 -6.05 2.93
CA SER A 326 17.31 -4.78 2.68
C SER A 326 16.58 -4.27 3.92
N PRO A 327 16.68 -2.97 4.22
CA PRO A 327 16.02 -2.36 5.39
C PRO A 327 14.48 -2.36 5.30
N GLU A 328 13.94 -2.62 4.14
CA GLU A 328 12.51 -2.77 3.88
C GLU A 328 11.93 -4.03 4.52
N ILE A 329 12.76 -5.04 4.83
CA ILE A 329 12.33 -6.26 5.51
C ILE A 329 12.12 -5.94 6.99
N THR A 330 10.88 -6.03 7.46
CA THR A 330 10.51 -5.76 8.86
C THR A 330 10.45 -7.02 9.71
N SER A 331 10.18 -8.18 9.08
CA SER A 331 10.23 -9.50 9.72
C SER A 331 10.43 -10.62 8.70
N GLY A 332 10.96 -11.75 9.16
CA GLY A 332 11.23 -12.92 8.33
C GLY A 332 12.53 -12.81 7.53
N SER A 333 12.75 -13.75 6.62
CA SER A 333 13.90 -13.80 5.71
C SER A 333 13.43 -14.22 4.31
N LEU A 334 13.79 -13.45 3.29
CA LEU A 334 13.45 -13.77 1.90
C LEU A 334 14.02 -15.12 1.47
N THR A 335 15.26 -15.43 1.85
CA THR A 335 15.91 -16.70 1.49
C THR A 335 15.26 -17.89 2.20
N ALA A 336 14.69 -17.68 3.39
CA ALA A 336 14.00 -18.72 4.13
C ALA A 336 12.64 -19.12 3.52
N LEU A 337 12.03 -18.29 2.68
CA LEU A 337 10.82 -18.63 1.92
C LEU A 337 10.99 -19.91 1.09
N LEU A 338 12.21 -20.18 0.62
CA LEU A 338 12.58 -21.30 -0.24
C LEU A 338 13.34 -22.40 0.52
N HIS A 339 13.39 -22.35 1.85
CA HIS A 339 14.06 -23.40 2.65
C HIS A 339 13.46 -24.78 2.37
N THR A 340 12.15 -24.85 2.24
CA THR A 340 11.41 -25.93 1.59
C THR A 340 10.60 -25.29 0.48
N ILE A 341 10.72 -25.78 -0.76
CA ILE A 341 10.02 -25.17 -1.90
C ILE A 341 8.52 -25.30 -1.70
N PRO A 342 7.78 -24.19 -1.59
CA PRO A 342 6.32 -24.21 -1.52
C PRO A 342 5.73 -24.41 -2.93
N ASP A 343 4.43 -24.73 -3.01
CA ASP A 343 3.75 -24.82 -4.32
C ASP A 343 3.56 -23.44 -4.95
N LYS A 344 3.36 -22.43 -4.12
CA LYS A 344 3.25 -21.03 -4.55
C LYS A 344 3.71 -20.06 -3.48
N ILE A 345 4.10 -18.88 -3.90
CA ILE A 345 4.39 -17.74 -3.03
C ILE A 345 3.28 -16.72 -3.23
N ASP A 346 2.59 -16.38 -2.17
CA ASP A 346 1.54 -15.37 -2.12
C ASP A 346 2.10 -14.02 -1.68
N ILE A 347 1.71 -12.94 -2.36
CA ILE A 347 2.13 -11.56 -2.07
C ILE A 347 0.87 -10.73 -1.86
N GLU A 348 0.65 -10.30 -0.63
CA GLU A 348 -0.49 -9.53 -0.18
C GLU A 348 -0.07 -8.12 0.25
N VAL A 349 -0.79 -7.09 -0.20
CA VAL A 349 -0.68 -5.74 0.36
C VAL A 349 -1.61 -5.64 1.56
N THR A 350 -1.04 -5.48 2.75
CA THR A 350 -1.81 -5.49 4.02
C THR A 350 -2.20 -4.11 4.50
N GLU A 351 -1.50 -3.06 4.05
CA GLU A 351 -1.76 -1.68 4.47
C GLU A 351 -1.23 -0.71 3.41
N VAL A 352 -2.01 0.32 3.12
CA VAL A 352 -1.60 1.47 2.31
C VAL A 352 -1.98 2.73 3.05
N GLU A 353 -1.01 3.62 3.27
CA GLU A 353 -1.21 4.93 3.88
C GLU A 353 -0.66 6.01 2.96
N VAL A 354 -1.49 6.99 2.63
CA VAL A 354 -1.13 8.15 1.82
C VAL A 354 -0.93 9.34 2.74
N GLU A 355 0.27 9.93 2.71
CA GLU A 355 0.61 11.14 3.46
C GLU A 355 0.70 12.35 2.52
N SER A 356 -0.32 13.16 2.49
CA SER A 356 -0.40 14.37 1.67
C SER A 356 -0.15 15.61 2.53
N GLU A 357 0.83 16.43 2.14
CA GLU A 357 1.25 17.61 2.92
C GLU A 357 0.52 18.89 2.50
N ASN A 358 0.04 18.96 1.26
CA ASN A 358 -0.53 20.18 0.69
C ASN A 358 -1.54 19.87 -0.42
N ASN A 359 -2.17 20.91 -0.95
CA ASN A 359 -3.19 20.79 -1.99
C ASN A 359 -2.70 20.20 -3.32
N ASP A 360 -1.42 20.28 -3.65
CA ASP A 360 -0.86 19.71 -4.90
C ASP A 360 -0.80 18.18 -4.80
N GLN A 361 -0.62 17.67 -3.58
CA GLN A 361 -0.60 16.24 -3.25
C GLN A 361 -1.97 15.70 -2.81
N ALA A 362 -2.99 16.57 -2.73
CA ALA A 362 -4.30 16.21 -2.19
C ALA A 362 -5.02 15.15 -3.03
N ILE A 363 -5.70 14.26 -2.34
CA ILE A 363 -6.49 13.16 -2.91
C ILE A 363 -7.89 13.66 -3.22
N SER A 364 -8.38 13.35 -4.43
CA SER A 364 -9.76 13.65 -4.84
C SER A 364 -10.73 12.67 -4.20
N LEU A 365 -11.85 13.17 -3.69
CA LEU A 365 -12.94 12.36 -3.17
C LEU A 365 -14.00 12.09 -4.25
N GLY A 366 -14.65 10.94 -4.19
CA GLY A 366 -15.72 10.53 -5.10
C GLY A 366 -15.24 10.26 -6.53
N LYS A 367 -13.97 9.92 -6.75
CA LYS A 367 -13.40 9.57 -8.04
C LYS A 367 -12.68 8.23 -7.96
N ASN A 368 -12.83 7.41 -9.01
CA ASN A 368 -12.18 6.09 -9.16
C ASN A 368 -10.93 6.16 -10.05
N ASP A 369 -10.16 7.24 -9.97
CA ASP A 369 -9.09 7.51 -10.94
C ASP A 369 -7.71 7.02 -10.46
N TYR A 370 -7.64 6.24 -9.39
CA TYR A 370 -6.39 5.83 -8.77
C TYR A 370 -6.03 4.39 -9.11
N ASN A 371 -5.44 4.18 -10.28
CA ASN A 371 -4.87 2.90 -10.68
C ASN A 371 -3.40 2.83 -10.23
N ILE A 372 -3.04 1.77 -9.49
CA ILE A 372 -1.66 1.46 -9.13
C ILE A 372 -1.19 0.31 -10.02
N ASN A 373 -0.05 0.49 -10.69
CA ASN A 373 0.63 -0.55 -11.42
C ASN A 373 1.92 -0.92 -10.69
N ILE A 374 2.12 -2.21 -10.46
CA ILE A 374 3.31 -2.76 -9.83
C ILE A 374 3.90 -3.81 -10.77
N ASP A 375 5.03 -3.48 -11.42
CA ASP A 375 5.83 -4.47 -12.09
C ASP A 375 6.72 -5.13 -11.04
N TYR A 376 6.76 -6.46 -11.01
CA TYR A 376 7.67 -7.19 -10.13
C TYR A 376 8.55 -8.17 -10.90
N ASP A 377 9.76 -8.39 -10.39
CA ASP A 377 10.75 -9.33 -10.89
C ASP A 377 11.37 -10.09 -9.72
N ILE A 378 11.19 -11.41 -9.73
CA ILE A 378 11.80 -12.31 -8.75
C ILE A 378 12.98 -12.99 -9.42
N ASN A 379 14.15 -12.93 -8.78
CA ASN A 379 15.36 -13.56 -9.27
C ASN A 379 16.05 -14.34 -8.14
N VAL A 380 16.17 -15.67 -8.33
CA VAL A 380 16.78 -16.59 -7.37
C VAL A 380 17.76 -17.48 -8.10
N PRO A 381 19.05 -17.15 -8.14
CA PRO A 381 20.06 -18.09 -8.59
C PRO A 381 20.04 -19.37 -7.74
N LEU A 382 20.07 -20.54 -8.35
CA LEU A 382 20.16 -21.80 -7.62
C LEU A 382 21.58 -22.02 -7.10
N GLU A 383 21.96 -21.11 -6.20
CA GLU A 383 23.19 -21.10 -5.41
C GLU A 383 22.84 -21.27 -3.93
N PHE A 384 23.45 -22.24 -3.27
CA PHE A 384 23.09 -22.64 -1.91
C PHE A 384 24.32 -22.54 -1.00
N GLU A 385 24.14 -21.95 0.19
CA GLU A 385 25.12 -22.01 1.29
C GLU A 385 25.10 -23.41 1.91
N ASN A 386 23.88 -23.98 2.08
CA ASN A 386 23.66 -25.38 2.46
C ASN A 386 22.56 -25.97 1.58
N LEU A 387 22.79 -27.19 1.12
CA LEU A 387 21.88 -27.94 0.30
C LEU A 387 21.72 -29.35 0.85
N ARG A 388 20.49 -29.76 1.07
CA ARG A 388 20.11 -31.14 1.32
C ARG A 388 18.95 -31.47 0.41
N ILE A 389 19.13 -32.41 -0.51
CA ILE A 389 18.13 -32.84 -1.47
C ILE A 389 17.92 -34.34 -1.38
N PHE A 390 16.71 -34.77 -1.67
CA PHE A 390 16.36 -36.16 -1.77
C PHE A 390 15.83 -36.49 -3.17
N TYR A 391 16.14 -37.69 -3.62
CA TYR A 391 15.54 -38.28 -4.80
C TYR A 391 15.14 -39.69 -4.44
N ASN A 392 13.87 -40.00 -4.59
CA ASN A 392 13.32 -41.33 -4.34
C ASN A 392 12.83 -41.92 -5.65
N ASP A 393 13.19 -43.18 -5.92
CA ASP A 393 12.75 -43.92 -7.09
C ASP A 393 12.53 -45.39 -6.74
N THR A 394 11.80 -46.09 -7.56
CA THR A 394 11.54 -47.53 -7.36
C THR A 394 11.65 -48.24 -8.70
N ILE A 395 12.57 -49.21 -8.78
CA ILE A 395 12.63 -50.13 -9.88
C ILE A 395 11.61 -51.24 -9.60
N GLU A 396 10.65 -51.42 -10.48
CA GLU A 396 9.56 -52.41 -10.34
C GLU A 396 9.73 -53.61 -11.29
N ASP A 397 8.90 -54.64 -11.11
CA ASP A 397 8.81 -55.87 -11.94
C ASP A 397 10.08 -56.74 -11.99
N LEU A 398 10.99 -56.58 -11.01
CA LEU A 398 12.23 -57.37 -10.94
C LEU A 398 12.00 -58.87 -10.82
N SER A 399 10.90 -59.30 -10.20
CA SER A 399 10.55 -60.72 -10.12
C SER A 399 10.37 -61.39 -11.49
N SER A 400 9.89 -60.59 -12.46
CA SER A 400 9.75 -61.05 -13.85
C SER A 400 11.10 -61.14 -14.58
N ASP A 401 11.93 -60.08 -14.39
CA ASP A 401 13.21 -59.94 -15.08
C ASP A 401 14.30 -60.88 -14.55
N LEU A 402 14.20 -61.25 -13.26
CA LEU A 402 15.17 -62.11 -12.59
C LEU A 402 14.68 -63.55 -12.40
N ALA A 403 13.51 -63.92 -12.89
CA ALA A 403 12.90 -65.25 -12.68
C ALA A 403 13.82 -66.44 -13.00
N ASP A 404 14.57 -66.33 -14.09
CA ASP A 404 15.50 -67.40 -14.54
C ASP A 404 16.82 -67.44 -13.74
N ILE A 405 17.08 -66.40 -12.91
CA ILE A 405 18.36 -66.22 -12.23
C ILE A 405 18.20 -66.45 -10.71
N THR A 406 17.11 -66.02 -10.10
CA THR A 406 16.91 -66.07 -8.64
C THR A 406 16.88 -67.48 -8.05
N ASP A 407 16.51 -68.45 -8.82
CA ASP A 407 16.55 -69.89 -8.42
C ASP A 407 17.97 -70.47 -8.32
N LYS A 408 18.93 -69.81 -8.98
CA LYS A 408 20.30 -70.33 -9.22
C LYS A 408 21.38 -69.49 -8.54
N VAL A 409 21.04 -68.33 -8.01
CA VAL A 409 21.98 -67.32 -7.53
C VAL A 409 21.64 -66.92 -6.10
N LYS A 410 22.63 -67.03 -5.22
CA LYS A 410 22.51 -66.60 -3.81
C LYS A 410 23.31 -65.31 -3.50
N HIS A 411 24.15 -64.91 -4.46
CA HIS A 411 25.05 -63.79 -4.28
C HIS A 411 25.23 -63.08 -5.60
N LEU A 412 24.85 -61.79 -5.65
CA LEU A 412 25.01 -60.88 -6.78
C LEU A 412 25.91 -59.73 -6.38
N GLU A 413 26.93 -59.46 -7.15
CA GLU A 413 27.81 -58.32 -6.99
C GLU A 413 27.61 -57.33 -8.16
N ILE A 414 27.19 -56.12 -7.85
CA ILE A 414 27.09 -54.99 -8.80
C ILE A 414 28.30 -54.08 -8.55
N SER A 415 29.13 -53.95 -9.56
CA SER A 415 30.23 -52.98 -9.59
C SER A 415 29.87 -51.82 -10.52
N ALA A 416 29.94 -50.62 -10.04
CA ALA A 416 29.69 -49.41 -10.83
C ALA A 416 30.85 -48.41 -10.71
N VAL A 417 31.04 -47.65 -11.72
CA VAL A 417 31.82 -46.41 -11.68
C VAL A 417 30.84 -45.26 -11.95
N VAL A 418 30.71 -44.39 -10.98
CA VAL A 418 29.85 -43.23 -11.01
C VAL A 418 30.72 -42.00 -11.26
N ASP A 419 30.54 -41.35 -12.40
CA ASP A 419 31.12 -40.06 -12.71
C ASP A 419 30.14 -38.97 -12.31
N ASN A 420 30.48 -38.23 -11.26
CA ASN A 420 29.69 -37.14 -10.69
C ASN A 420 30.31 -35.81 -11.09
N ALA A 421 29.57 -34.98 -11.80
CA ALA A 421 29.94 -33.60 -12.14
C ALA A 421 29.17 -32.57 -11.29
N ILE A 422 28.38 -33.01 -10.31
CA ILE A 422 27.62 -32.14 -9.40
C ILE A 422 28.45 -31.88 -8.14
N PRO A 423 28.47 -30.65 -7.58
CA PRO A 423 29.29 -30.32 -6.40
C PRO A 423 28.66 -30.77 -5.07
N VAL A 424 27.93 -31.88 -5.07
CA VAL A 424 27.32 -32.48 -3.88
C VAL A 424 27.76 -33.92 -3.68
N ASP A 425 28.01 -34.30 -2.43
CA ASP A 425 28.17 -35.69 -2.03
C ASP A 425 26.81 -36.38 -2.07
N LEU A 426 26.76 -37.54 -2.71
CA LEU A 426 25.55 -38.33 -2.78
C LEU A 426 25.67 -39.59 -1.94
N THR A 427 24.63 -39.89 -1.18
CA THR A 427 24.50 -41.16 -0.43
C THR A 427 23.35 -41.96 -1.02
N LEU A 428 23.68 -43.08 -1.62
CA LEU A 428 22.72 -44.02 -2.18
C LEU A 428 22.36 -45.09 -1.13
N SER A 429 21.09 -45.25 -0.85
CA SER A 429 20.51 -46.36 -0.07
C SER A 429 19.54 -47.13 -0.92
N VAL A 430 19.52 -48.46 -0.76
CA VAL A 430 18.66 -49.36 -1.52
C VAL A 430 17.95 -50.30 -0.60
N GLU A 431 16.63 -50.44 -0.74
CA GLU A 431 15.80 -51.37 0.03
C GLU A 431 15.13 -52.42 -0.88
N PRO A 432 15.31 -53.71 -0.61
CA PRO A 432 14.64 -54.77 -1.37
C PRO A 432 13.21 -54.93 -0.88
N ARG A 433 12.25 -54.93 -1.81
CA ARG A 433 10.82 -55.06 -1.50
C ARG A 433 10.18 -56.16 -2.35
N ASN A 434 9.16 -56.81 -1.74
CA ASN A 434 8.33 -57.80 -2.42
C ASN A 434 7.24 -57.11 -3.27
N LYS A 435 6.45 -57.86 -4.00
CA LYS A 435 5.35 -57.38 -4.85
C LYS A 435 4.30 -56.56 -4.07
N ALA A 436 4.13 -56.82 -2.78
CA ALA A 436 3.24 -56.07 -1.89
C ALA A 436 3.88 -54.73 -1.41
N GLY A 437 5.15 -54.48 -1.70
CA GLY A 437 5.88 -53.29 -1.23
C GLY A 437 6.51 -53.45 0.17
N GLU A 438 6.48 -54.63 0.76
CA GLU A 438 7.06 -54.91 2.08
C GLU A 438 8.56 -55.18 1.95
N ILE A 439 9.36 -54.76 2.94
CA ILE A 439 10.79 -54.98 2.98
C ILE A 439 11.04 -56.50 3.17
N ILE A 440 11.88 -57.07 2.34
CA ILE A 440 12.22 -58.49 2.40
C ILE A 440 13.30 -58.71 3.45
N SER A 441 12.95 -59.45 4.49
CA SER A 441 13.92 -59.94 5.46
C SER A 441 14.74 -61.09 4.88
N GLY A 442 16.07 -61.06 5.08
CA GLY A 442 16.96 -62.13 4.62
C GLY A 442 17.65 -61.86 3.29
N ILE A 443 17.58 -60.63 2.81
CA ILE A 443 18.50 -60.06 1.81
C ILE A 443 19.39 -59.05 2.51
N THR A 444 20.69 -59.25 2.43
CA THR A 444 21.67 -58.27 2.93
C THR A 444 22.17 -57.38 1.79
N LEU A 445 22.08 -56.08 2.00
CA LEU A 445 22.60 -55.01 1.18
C LEU A 445 23.55 -54.12 2.00
N PRO A 446 24.51 -53.39 1.41
CA PRO A 446 25.22 -52.35 2.15
C PRO A 446 24.22 -51.27 2.63
N GLU A 447 24.42 -50.76 3.87
CA GLU A 447 23.53 -49.71 4.43
C GLU A 447 23.43 -48.49 3.54
N SER A 448 24.55 -48.06 3.00
CA SER A 448 24.62 -46.97 2.03
C SER A 448 25.93 -46.97 1.24
N VAL A 449 25.92 -46.28 0.12
CA VAL A 449 27.09 -46.07 -0.74
C VAL A 449 27.31 -44.60 -0.95
N LYS A 450 28.51 -44.10 -0.58
CA LYS A 450 28.88 -42.68 -0.80
C LYS A 450 29.46 -42.51 -2.21
N ILE A 451 29.00 -41.48 -2.91
CA ILE A 451 29.50 -40.97 -4.19
C ILE A 451 30.01 -39.56 -3.95
N GLU A 452 31.30 -39.35 -4.19
CA GLU A 452 31.95 -38.09 -3.86
C GLU A 452 31.54 -36.96 -4.82
N ALA A 453 31.48 -35.73 -4.28
CA ALA A 453 31.20 -34.49 -5.01
C ALA A 453 32.30 -34.15 -6.03
N ALA A 454 31.92 -33.53 -7.14
CA ALA A 454 32.89 -32.89 -8.01
C ALA A 454 33.58 -31.71 -7.29
N PRO A 455 34.93 -31.60 -7.35
CA PRO A 455 35.62 -30.47 -6.74
C PRO A 455 35.18 -29.14 -7.39
N ASN A 456 34.82 -28.16 -6.56
CA ASN A 456 34.53 -26.77 -6.93
C ASN A 456 33.42 -26.55 -7.99
N GLY A 457 32.63 -27.55 -8.34
CA GLY A 457 31.47 -27.44 -9.23
C GLY A 457 31.71 -26.93 -10.65
N ASN A 458 32.96 -26.84 -11.09
CA ASN A 458 33.36 -26.21 -12.35
C ASN A 458 33.55 -27.19 -13.51
N GLY A 459 32.61 -28.12 -13.73
CA GLY A 459 32.69 -29.10 -14.83
C GLY A 459 33.80 -30.15 -14.63
N THR A 460 34.43 -30.22 -13.46
CA THR A 460 35.34 -31.30 -13.10
C THR A 460 34.49 -32.52 -12.72
N ILE A 461 34.96 -33.70 -13.13
CA ILE A 461 34.28 -34.96 -12.85
C ILE A 461 35.01 -35.69 -11.74
N GLN A 462 34.27 -36.09 -10.71
CA GLN A 462 34.74 -36.99 -9.67
C GLN A 462 34.23 -38.41 -9.99
N SER A 463 35.15 -39.35 -10.15
CA SER A 463 34.80 -40.75 -10.40
C SER A 463 34.85 -41.53 -9.08
N THR A 464 33.74 -42.16 -8.69
CA THR A 464 33.65 -42.99 -7.50
C THR A 464 33.40 -44.44 -7.92
N ALA A 465 34.24 -45.37 -7.46
CA ALA A 465 33.99 -46.80 -7.63
C ALA A 465 33.01 -47.29 -6.55
N VAL A 466 31.90 -47.86 -6.98
CA VAL A 466 30.82 -48.36 -6.14
C VAL A 466 30.73 -49.84 -6.24
N LYS A 467 30.57 -50.53 -5.14
CA LYS A 467 30.33 -51.98 -5.09
C LYS A 467 29.13 -52.26 -4.18
N ILE A 468 28.07 -52.83 -4.77
CA ILE A 468 26.87 -53.25 -4.07
C ILE A 468 26.83 -54.75 -4.07
N THR A 469 26.84 -55.37 -2.92
CA THR A 469 26.74 -56.80 -2.77
C THR A 469 25.36 -57.15 -2.22
N ILE A 470 24.60 -57.92 -3.00
CA ILE A 470 23.29 -58.42 -2.65
C ILE A 470 23.46 -59.87 -2.26
N LYS A 471 23.18 -60.21 -1.03
CA LYS A 471 23.38 -61.57 -0.49
C LYS A 471 22.10 -62.12 0.13
N GLU A 472 21.77 -63.34 -0.25
CA GLU A 472 20.69 -64.09 0.33
C GLU A 472 21.12 -64.73 1.67
N GLU A 473 20.49 -64.31 2.76
CA GLU A 473 20.69 -64.89 4.10
C GLU A 473 19.56 -65.86 4.50
N ARG A 474 18.39 -65.70 3.92
CA ARG A 474 17.24 -66.59 4.09
C ARG A 474 16.96 -67.31 2.78
N ASP A 475 16.86 -68.63 2.82
CA ASP A 475 16.61 -69.43 1.61
C ASP A 475 15.39 -68.90 0.84
N LYS A 476 15.55 -68.70 -0.45
CA LYS A 476 14.56 -68.17 -1.40
C LYS A 476 14.14 -66.69 -1.18
N ALA A 477 14.87 -65.91 -0.41
CA ALA A 477 14.54 -64.53 -0.20
C ALA A 477 14.68 -63.72 -1.49
N LEU A 478 15.64 -64.01 -2.37
CA LEU A 478 15.79 -63.37 -3.67
C LEU A 478 14.65 -63.67 -4.66
N GLN A 479 13.94 -64.78 -4.49
CA GLN A 479 12.73 -65.08 -5.28
C GLN A 479 11.55 -64.19 -4.97
N GLU A 480 11.54 -63.54 -3.77
CA GLU A 480 10.51 -62.62 -3.34
C GLU A 480 10.78 -61.20 -3.87
N LEU A 481 12.00 -60.92 -4.44
CA LEU A 481 12.40 -59.61 -4.87
C LEU A 481 11.62 -59.17 -6.11
N ASP A 482 10.79 -58.15 -5.96
CA ASP A 482 10.01 -57.56 -7.06
C ASP A 482 10.34 -56.11 -7.27
N LYS A 483 10.74 -55.36 -6.20
CA LYS A 483 11.05 -53.97 -6.25
C LYS A 483 12.35 -53.63 -5.52
N LEU A 484 13.09 -52.65 -6.05
CA LEU A 484 14.18 -51.98 -5.35
C LEU A 484 13.82 -50.52 -5.16
N SER A 485 13.58 -50.13 -3.92
CA SER A 485 13.38 -48.75 -3.55
C SER A 485 14.75 -48.08 -3.41
N ILE A 486 14.98 -47.03 -4.19
CA ILE A 486 16.23 -46.30 -4.26
C ILE A 486 16.00 -44.95 -3.58
N LYS A 487 16.86 -44.61 -2.63
CA LYS A 487 16.89 -43.30 -2.02
C LYS A 487 18.28 -42.69 -2.19
N ILE A 488 18.34 -41.52 -2.79
CA ILE A 488 19.57 -40.75 -2.93
C ILE A 488 19.42 -39.46 -2.10
N GLU A 489 20.36 -39.26 -1.18
CA GLU A 489 20.50 -38.03 -0.43
C GLU A 489 21.72 -37.27 -0.94
N GLY A 490 21.53 -36.01 -1.34
CA GLY A 490 22.60 -35.11 -1.76
C GLY A 490 22.84 -34.03 -0.70
N VAL A 491 24.09 -33.84 -0.31
CA VAL A 491 24.48 -32.81 0.67
C VAL A 491 25.73 -32.05 0.19
N ASN A 492 25.95 -30.83 0.69
CA ASN A 492 27.20 -30.14 0.45
C ASN A 492 28.38 -31.02 0.87
N SER A 493 29.40 -31.04 0.06
CA SER A 493 30.65 -31.69 0.44
C SER A 493 31.45 -30.79 1.40
N ASP A 494 32.20 -31.38 2.32
CA ASP A 494 33.11 -30.66 3.24
C ASP A 494 34.13 -29.79 2.48
N SER A 495 34.39 -30.06 1.22
CA SER A 495 35.30 -29.30 0.34
C SER A 495 34.64 -28.16 -0.43
N ASN A 496 33.31 -28.10 -0.48
CA ASN A 496 32.54 -27.10 -1.21
C ASN A 496 31.66 -26.30 -0.24
N ASN A 497 32.04 -25.07 0.05
CA ASN A 497 31.26 -24.20 0.94
C ASN A 497 29.94 -23.75 0.31
N ASP A 498 29.94 -23.59 -1.04
CA ASP A 498 28.76 -23.18 -1.80
C ASP A 498 28.51 -24.16 -2.95
N VAL A 499 27.23 -24.42 -3.23
CA VAL A 499 26.78 -25.28 -4.32
C VAL A 499 26.05 -24.43 -5.36
N THR A 500 26.46 -24.49 -6.62
CA THR A 500 25.75 -23.85 -7.74
C THR A 500 25.26 -24.91 -8.70
N LEU A 501 23.95 -24.92 -9.01
CA LEU A 501 23.40 -25.81 -10.01
C LEU A 501 23.54 -25.21 -11.42
N ARG A 502 24.03 -26.02 -12.36
CA ARG A 502 24.34 -25.63 -13.74
C ARG A 502 23.86 -26.65 -14.76
N PRO A 503 23.58 -26.24 -16.00
CA PRO A 503 23.11 -27.15 -17.07
C PRO A 503 24.14 -28.19 -17.53
N ASP A 504 25.44 -27.93 -17.34
CA ASP A 504 26.53 -28.81 -17.73
C ASP A 504 26.83 -29.90 -16.70
N GLN A 505 26.13 -29.92 -15.57
CA GLN A 505 26.29 -30.92 -14.52
C GLN A 505 25.50 -32.17 -14.84
N PHE A 506 26.11 -33.32 -14.57
CA PHE A 506 25.55 -34.63 -14.86
C PHE A 506 26.06 -35.72 -13.89
N ILE A 507 25.38 -36.83 -13.87
CA ILE A 507 25.84 -38.08 -13.26
C ILE A 507 25.79 -39.16 -14.36
N VAL A 508 26.89 -39.87 -14.54
CA VAL A 508 26.96 -41.02 -15.44
C VAL A 508 27.34 -42.26 -14.65
N VAL A 509 26.52 -43.30 -14.76
CA VAL A 509 26.74 -44.58 -14.09
C VAL A 509 27.10 -45.66 -15.12
N ARG A 510 28.29 -46.24 -14.99
CA ARG A 510 28.69 -47.41 -15.75
C ARG A 510 28.74 -48.60 -14.81
N MET A 511 27.89 -49.60 -15.03
CA MET A 511 27.77 -50.77 -14.15
C MET A 511 28.03 -52.08 -14.85
N SER A 512 28.47 -53.05 -14.06
CA SER A 512 28.60 -54.44 -14.43
C SER A 512 28.15 -55.33 -13.28
N ALA A 513 27.53 -56.45 -13.58
CA ALA A 513 27.11 -57.44 -12.59
C ALA A 513 27.98 -58.70 -12.71
N LYS A 514 28.28 -59.30 -11.56
CA LYS A 514 28.99 -60.58 -11.44
C LYS A 514 28.26 -61.51 -10.51
N LEU A 515 28.35 -62.79 -10.82
CA LEU A 515 27.89 -63.87 -9.96
C LEU A 515 29.11 -64.53 -9.28
N PRO A 516 29.51 -64.10 -8.06
CA PRO A 516 30.76 -64.56 -7.43
C PRO A 516 30.83 -66.08 -7.20
N ASP A 517 29.67 -66.67 -6.87
CA ASP A 517 29.55 -68.11 -6.57
C ASP A 517 29.28 -68.96 -7.81
N GLY A 518 29.17 -68.35 -8.98
CA GLY A 518 28.72 -69.01 -10.21
C GLY A 518 27.22 -69.29 -10.24
N ALA A 519 26.66 -69.62 -11.38
CA ALA A 519 25.29 -70.11 -11.47
C ALA A 519 25.28 -71.62 -11.22
N GLN A 520 24.49 -72.06 -10.27
CA GLN A 520 24.26 -73.48 -10.04
C GLN A 520 23.26 -73.96 -11.12
N MET A 521 23.75 -74.62 -12.17
CA MET A 521 22.87 -75.27 -13.13
C MET A 521 22.65 -76.70 -12.69
N ASP A 522 21.41 -77.09 -12.55
CA ASP A 522 21.06 -78.48 -12.42
C ASP A 522 21.13 -79.13 -13.83
N LEU A 523 21.98 -80.12 -13.99
CA LEU A 523 22.20 -80.73 -15.28
C LEU A 523 21.03 -81.67 -15.72
N ASP A 524 20.03 -81.82 -14.85
CA ASP A 524 18.81 -82.55 -15.15
C ASP A 524 17.76 -81.72 -15.93
N ASP A 525 17.98 -80.45 -16.12
CA ASP A 525 17.13 -79.51 -16.90
C ASP A 525 17.66 -79.27 -18.34
N LEU A 526 18.64 -80.02 -18.78
CA LEU A 526 19.13 -80.07 -20.16
C LEU A 526 18.60 -81.33 -20.84
#